data_d0a3112354cb8b46902b3a1e0b376b83
#
_entry.id   d0a3112354cb8b46902b3a1e0b376b83
#
_cell.length_a   1.000
_cell.length_b   1.000
_cell.length_c   1.000
_cell.angle_alpha   90.00
_cell.angle_beta   90.00
_cell.angle_gamma   90.00
#
_symmetry.space_group_name_H-M   'P 1'
#
loop_
_entity.id
_entity.type
_entity.pdbx_description
1 polymer ?
#
loop_
_entity_poly.entity_id
_entity_poly.type
_entity_poly.pdbx_seq_one_letter_code
_entity_poly.pdbx_strand_id
1 'polypeptide(L)'
;MSLGVDIVPHKTCTLDCVYCESGKTTRLTVKRKAYVPLKRVKAELTAFLASGPQLDFVTFSGAGEPTLHSGLGELVGFIKTAFPQYRLALLTNGSLFYRSDVQDEILDMDLVKVSLDAVCENNFRRINRPHRELGLSHIIEGLITFRNKFAKQFWIEVFLVPGYNDGESELKEIKKVINILAPDRVQLNTLDRPGTEPWVKPAGKKRLTDIAAYLYNAEITKHLKSDQNNCDFGDDFYQRLLSTIKRRPCTATDASRLLGADVKEVRRHLYALMEKGAITKKKMPRGTFYMKRN
;
A
#
# COMPACT_ATOMS: atom_id res chain seq x y z
N MET A 1 -14.11 3.80 -6.86
CA MET A 1 -13.94 3.43 -5.42
C MET A 1 -13.30 2.04 -5.35
N SER A 2 -12.48 1.74 -4.33
CA SER A 2 -11.85 0.42 -4.20
C SER A 2 -12.14 -0.18 -2.81
N LEU A 3 -12.48 -1.47 -2.76
CA LEU A 3 -12.55 -2.24 -1.53
C LEU A 3 -11.16 -2.79 -1.19
N GLY A 4 -10.58 -2.37 -0.06
CA GLY A 4 -9.33 -2.93 0.45
C GLY A 4 -9.55 -4.23 1.22
N VAL A 5 -8.82 -5.27 0.86
CA VAL A 5 -8.85 -6.60 1.51
C VAL A 5 -7.50 -6.83 2.18
N ASP A 6 -7.47 -6.77 3.51
CA ASP A 6 -6.26 -6.98 4.32
C ASP A 6 -6.28 -8.40 4.91
N ILE A 7 -5.42 -9.26 4.40
CA ILE A 7 -5.38 -10.71 4.70
C ILE A 7 -4.19 -11.13 5.58
N VAL A 8 -3.42 -10.15 6.04
CA VAL A 8 -2.31 -10.39 6.97
C VAL A 8 -2.45 -9.53 8.22
N PRO A 9 -1.96 -9.98 9.40
CA PRO A 9 -1.99 -9.16 10.60
C PRO A 9 -1.22 -7.84 10.42
N HIS A 10 -1.69 -6.80 11.08
CA HIS A 10 -1.07 -5.48 11.05
C HIS A 10 0.44 -5.57 11.25
N LYS A 11 1.21 -4.95 10.32
CA LYS A 11 2.68 -4.92 10.30
C LYS A 11 3.36 -6.30 10.29
N THR A 12 2.72 -7.28 9.62
CA THR A 12 3.37 -8.51 9.16
C THR A 12 3.83 -8.30 7.71
N CYS A 13 5.12 -8.16 7.48
CA CYS A 13 5.68 -7.79 6.18
C CYS A 13 7.03 -8.47 5.96
N THR A 14 7.48 -8.50 4.71
CA THR A 14 8.82 -8.95 4.31
C THR A 14 9.86 -7.84 4.38
N LEU A 15 9.41 -6.58 4.49
CA LEU A 15 10.20 -5.35 4.54
C LEU A 15 9.82 -4.51 5.77
N ASP A 16 10.75 -3.63 6.21
CA ASP A 16 10.51 -2.61 7.25
C ASP A 16 10.87 -1.22 6.71
N CYS A 17 10.15 -0.79 5.67
CA CYS A 17 10.44 0.43 4.94
C CYS A 17 10.42 1.67 5.83
N VAL A 18 11.44 2.54 5.68
CA VAL A 18 11.62 3.76 6.49
C VAL A 18 10.50 4.80 6.31
N TYR A 19 9.78 4.74 5.21
CA TYR A 19 8.69 5.64 4.86
C TYR A 19 7.29 5.07 5.16
N CYS A 20 7.18 3.83 5.66
CA CYS A 20 5.91 3.13 5.78
C CYS A 20 4.90 3.89 6.65
N GLU A 21 3.78 4.31 6.06
CA GLU A 21 2.71 5.05 6.75
C GLU A 21 1.99 4.21 7.82
N SER A 22 2.02 2.88 7.69
CA SER A 22 1.44 1.96 8.66
C SER A 22 2.32 1.74 9.90
N GLY A 23 3.50 2.39 9.96
CA GLY A 23 4.44 2.28 11.07
C GLY A 23 5.47 1.17 10.90
N LYS A 24 6.28 0.93 11.95
CA LYS A 24 7.36 -0.05 11.98
C LYS A 24 6.82 -1.48 11.85
N THR A 25 7.52 -2.31 11.09
CA THR A 25 7.18 -3.73 10.93
C THR A 25 7.45 -4.46 12.24
N THR A 26 6.40 -5.04 12.82
CA THR A 26 6.48 -5.77 14.11
C THR A 26 6.77 -7.26 13.89
N ARG A 27 6.44 -7.77 12.69
CA ARG A 27 6.72 -9.15 12.29
C ARG A 27 7.37 -9.16 10.92
N LEU A 28 8.69 -9.02 10.90
CA LEU A 28 9.49 -9.15 9.69
C LEU A 28 9.69 -10.63 9.36
N THR A 29 9.18 -11.11 8.23
CA THR A 29 9.16 -12.54 7.88
C THR A 29 8.99 -12.77 6.38
N VAL A 30 9.51 -13.88 5.88
CA VAL A 30 9.24 -14.41 4.53
C VAL A 30 8.35 -15.68 4.57
N LYS A 31 7.94 -16.10 5.77
CA LYS A 31 7.16 -17.32 5.95
C LYS A 31 5.71 -17.11 5.52
N ARG A 32 5.31 -17.80 4.45
CA ARG A 32 3.93 -17.86 3.98
C ARG A 32 3.09 -18.79 4.86
N LYS A 33 1.89 -18.40 5.20
CA LYS A 33 0.87 -19.21 5.87
C LYS A 33 -0.52 -18.58 5.78
N ALA A 34 -1.56 -19.31 6.18
CA ALA A 34 -2.91 -18.76 6.35
C ALA A 34 -2.97 -17.88 7.61
N TYR A 35 -2.60 -16.59 7.48
CA TYR A 35 -2.57 -15.64 8.60
C TYR A 35 -3.95 -15.28 9.11
N VAL A 36 -4.93 -15.20 8.22
CA VAL A 36 -6.35 -15.00 8.51
C VAL A 36 -7.10 -16.19 7.95
N PRO A 37 -8.04 -16.81 8.70
CA PRO A 37 -8.80 -17.96 8.21
C PRO A 37 -9.58 -17.61 6.94
N LEU A 38 -9.36 -18.36 5.85
CA LEU A 38 -10.02 -18.12 4.55
C LEU A 38 -11.54 -18.12 4.64
N LYS A 39 -12.11 -19.00 5.46
CA LYS A 39 -13.58 -19.05 5.69
C LYS A 39 -14.12 -17.71 6.16
N ARG A 40 -13.40 -17.02 7.05
CA ARG A 40 -13.78 -15.70 7.55
C ARG A 40 -13.69 -14.65 6.45
N VAL A 41 -12.57 -14.61 5.71
CA VAL A 41 -12.37 -13.64 4.61
C VAL A 41 -13.45 -13.83 3.54
N LYS A 42 -13.74 -15.07 3.13
CA LYS A 42 -14.80 -15.38 2.16
C LYS A 42 -16.18 -14.94 2.65
N ALA A 43 -16.50 -15.19 3.93
CA ALA A 43 -17.79 -14.77 4.50
C ALA A 43 -17.95 -13.24 4.52
N GLU A 44 -16.92 -12.50 4.94
CA GLU A 44 -16.93 -11.02 4.95
C GLU A 44 -17.04 -10.45 3.51
N LEU A 45 -16.28 -11.02 2.55
CA LEU A 45 -16.37 -10.64 1.13
C LEU A 45 -17.76 -10.91 0.56
N THR A 46 -18.33 -12.10 0.83
CA THR A 46 -19.68 -12.45 0.36
C THR A 46 -20.71 -11.47 0.90
N ALA A 47 -20.70 -11.20 2.20
CA ALA A 47 -21.65 -10.28 2.83
C ALA A 47 -21.58 -8.87 2.24
N PHE A 48 -20.37 -8.38 1.92
CA PHE A 48 -20.19 -7.04 1.36
C PHE A 48 -20.50 -6.99 -0.15
N LEU A 49 -19.96 -7.93 -0.95
CA LEU A 49 -20.08 -7.91 -2.41
C LEU A 49 -21.49 -8.29 -2.91
N ALA A 50 -22.23 -9.09 -2.13
CA ALA A 50 -23.62 -9.45 -2.45
C ALA A 50 -24.55 -8.23 -2.49
N SER A 51 -24.23 -7.13 -1.81
CA SER A 51 -24.99 -5.88 -1.90
C SER A 51 -24.80 -5.12 -3.22
N GLY A 52 -23.92 -5.59 -4.11
CA GLY A 52 -23.67 -5.01 -5.43
C GLY A 52 -23.00 -3.62 -5.41
N PRO A 53 -22.00 -3.35 -4.53
CA PRO A 53 -21.38 -2.02 -4.47
C PRO A 53 -20.68 -1.67 -5.78
N GLN A 54 -20.72 -0.39 -6.17
CA GLN A 54 -19.97 0.10 -7.33
C GLN A 54 -18.49 0.26 -6.98
N LEU A 55 -17.67 -0.66 -7.46
CA LEU A 55 -16.22 -0.70 -7.22
C LEU A 55 -15.43 -0.71 -8.52
N ASP A 56 -14.34 0.05 -8.56
CA ASP A 56 -13.34 -0.05 -9.62
C ASP A 56 -12.50 -1.33 -9.45
N PHE A 57 -12.16 -1.66 -8.19
CA PHE A 57 -11.38 -2.84 -7.83
C PHE A 57 -11.73 -3.37 -6.45
N VAL A 58 -11.63 -4.70 -6.29
CA VAL A 58 -11.35 -5.35 -5.02
C VAL A 58 -9.83 -5.48 -4.91
N THR A 59 -9.21 -4.83 -3.93
CA THR A 59 -7.77 -4.64 -3.86
C THR A 59 -7.17 -5.40 -2.68
N PHE A 60 -6.36 -6.40 -2.96
CA PHE A 60 -5.53 -7.03 -1.94
C PHE A 60 -4.37 -6.08 -1.58
N SER A 61 -4.44 -5.53 -0.40
CA SER A 61 -3.49 -4.57 0.15
C SER A 61 -3.66 -4.53 1.66
N GLY A 62 -2.80 -3.80 2.37
CA GLY A 62 -3.00 -3.66 3.80
C GLY A 62 -1.80 -3.04 4.51
N ALA A 63 -1.75 -3.21 5.81
CA ALA A 63 -0.64 -2.76 6.64
C ALA A 63 0.55 -3.76 6.65
N GLY A 64 0.52 -4.78 5.81
CA GLY A 64 1.55 -5.79 5.63
C GLY A 64 1.72 -6.20 4.16
N GLU A 65 2.39 -7.33 3.89
CA GLU A 65 2.59 -7.86 2.55
C GLU A 65 1.56 -8.95 2.22
N PRO A 66 0.63 -8.72 1.28
CA PRO A 66 -0.45 -9.66 0.97
C PRO A 66 0.05 -11.04 0.48
N THR A 67 1.17 -11.10 -0.25
CA THR A 67 1.73 -12.35 -0.79
C THR A 67 2.26 -13.30 0.27
N LEU A 68 2.37 -12.84 1.52
CA LEU A 68 2.65 -13.72 2.67
C LEU A 68 1.49 -14.68 2.99
N HIS A 69 0.26 -14.35 2.56
CA HIS A 69 -0.88 -15.22 2.82
C HIS A 69 -0.92 -16.38 1.83
N SER A 70 -0.77 -17.62 2.32
CA SER A 70 -0.70 -18.82 1.48
C SER A 70 -2.02 -19.20 0.78
N GLY A 71 -3.12 -18.57 1.13
CA GLY A 71 -4.42 -18.75 0.48
C GLY A 71 -4.83 -17.59 -0.43
N LEU A 72 -3.85 -16.76 -0.88
CA LEU A 72 -4.15 -15.63 -1.76
C LEU A 72 -4.79 -16.12 -3.07
N GLY A 73 -4.21 -17.13 -3.71
CA GLY A 73 -4.74 -17.70 -4.96
C GLY A 73 -6.16 -18.26 -4.80
N GLU A 74 -6.46 -18.91 -3.66
CA GLU A 74 -7.82 -19.40 -3.36
C GLU A 74 -8.83 -18.25 -3.24
N LEU A 75 -8.42 -17.12 -2.65
CA LEU A 75 -9.30 -15.94 -2.58
C LEU A 75 -9.50 -15.28 -3.94
N VAL A 76 -8.46 -15.22 -4.77
CA VAL A 76 -8.55 -14.74 -6.16
C VAL A 76 -9.55 -15.58 -6.95
N GLY A 77 -9.36 -16.91 -6.96
CA GLY A 77 -10.26 -17.85 -7.63
C GLY A 77 -11.71 -17.75 -7.11
N PHE A 78 -11.88 -17.62 -5.78
CA PHE A 78 -13.20 -17.45 -5.17
C PHE A 78 -13.91 -16.20 -5.70
N ILE A 79 -13.24 -15.04 -5.71
CA ILE A 79 -13.88 -13.80 -6.17
C ILE A 79 -14.16 -13.88 -7.67
N LYS A 80 -13.24 -14.39 -8.48
CA LYS A 80 -13.44 -14.54 -9.94
C LYS A 80 -14.60 -15.45 -10.28
N THR A 81 -14.87 -16.45 -9.46
CA THR A 81 -15.99 -17.39 -9.66
C THR A 81 -17.30 -16.85 -9.12
N ALA A 82 -17.31 -16.35 -7.87
CA ALA A 82 -18.54 -15.94 -7.20
C ALA A 82 -18.99 -14.51 -7.56
N PHE A 83 -18.06 -13.64 -7.95
CA PHE A 83 -18.28 -12.21 -8.20
C PHE A 83 -17.48 -11.72 -9.43
N PRO A 84 -17.68 -12.34 -10.62
CA PRO A 84 -16.87 -12.08 -11.82
C PRO A 84 -16.92 -10.64 -12.35
N GLN A 85 -17.93 -9.87 -11.93
CA GLN A 85 -18.07 -8.46 -12.31
C GLN A 85 -17.03 -7.55 -11.68
N TYR A 86 -16.35 -7.98 -10.60
CA TYR A 86 -15.36 -7.15 -9.93
C TYR A 86 -13.94 -7.41 -10.42
N ARG A 87 -13.25 -6.35 -10.75
CA ARG A 87 -11.83 -6.40 -11.10
C ARG A 87 -10.99 -6.54 -9.84
N LEU A 88 -9.92 -7.32 -9.93
CA LEU A 88 -9.02 -7.58 -8.81
C LEU A 88 -7.71 -6.81 -8.98
N ALA A 89 -7.23 -6.18 -7.90
CA ALA A 89 -5.93 -5.55 -7.85
C ALA A 89 -5.09 -6.09 -6.70
N LEU A 90 -3.79 -6.20 -6.91
CA LEU A 90 -2.79 -6.50 -5.89
C LEU A 90 -1.83 -5.32 -5.74
N LEU A 91 -1.66 -4.82 -4.52
CA LEU A 91 -0.60 -3.89 -4.15
C LEU A 91 0.42 -4.64 -3.31
N THR A 92 1.63 -4.81 -3.80
CA THR A 92 2.67 -5.66 -3.20
C THR A 92 4.04 -4.99 -3.28
N ASN A 93 4.92 -5.36 -2.38
CA ASN A 93 6.33 -5.00 -2.50
C ASN A 93 7.13 -5.94 -3.43
N GLY A 94 6.50 -6.95 -4.00
CA GLY A 94 7.07 -7.87 -4.97
C GLY A 94 8.18 -8.79 -4.45
N SER A 95 8.53 -8.69 -3.17
CA SER A 95 9.70 -9.37 -2.59
C SER A 95 9.63 -10.89 -2.62
N LEU A 96 8.44 -11.48 -2.79
CA LEU A 96 8.25 -12.92 -2.90
C LEU A 96 8.04 -13.41 -4.34
N PHE A 97 8.20 -12.56 -5.34
CA PHE A 97 8.01 -12.95 -6.75
C PHE A 97 9.09 -13.87 -7.30
N TYR A 98 10.19 -14.08 -6.59
CA TYR A 98 11.13 -15.17 -6.91
C TYR A 98 10.52 -16.56 -6.75
N ARG A 99 9.36 -16.69 -6.10
CA ARG A 99 8.64 -17.94 -5.87
C ARG A 99 7.61 -18.16 -6.98
N SER A 100 7.69 -19.29 -7.67
CA SER A 100 6.72 -19.64 -8.73
C SER A 100 5.30 -19.80 -8.21
N ASP A 101 5.13 -20.41 -7.01
CA ASP A 101 3.82 -20.58 -6.38
C ASP A 101 3.12 -19.22 -6.13
N VAL A 102 3.86 -18.18 -5.75
CA VAL A 102 3.31 -16.82 -5.58
C VAL A 102 2.92 -16.22 -6.92
N GLN A 103 3.78 -16.38 -7.96
CA GLN A 103 3.47 -15.86 -9.29
C GLN A 103 2.18 -16.50 -9.84
N ASP A 104 2.05 -17.82 -9.73
CA ASP A 104 0.92 -18.58 -10.30
C ASP A 104 -0.40 -18.22 -9.59
N GLU A 105 -0.38 -17.96 -8.27
CA GLU A 105 -1.55 -17.52 -7.48
C GLU A 105 -2.15 -16.19 -7.91
N ILE A 106 -1.38 -15.32 -8.56
CA ILE A 106 -1.79 -13.95 -8.88
C ILE A 106 -1.96 -13.68 -10.39
N LEU A 107 -1.84 -14.70 -11.25
CA LEU A 107 -2.03 -14.57 -12.70
C LEU A 107 -3.44 -14.08 -13.08
N ASP A 108 -4.43 -14.40 -12.25
CA ASP A 108 -5.81 -13.97 -12.49
C ASP A 108 -6.14 -12.57 -12.00
N MET A 109 -5.20 -11.87 -11.35
CA MET A 109 -5.37 -10.43 -11.05
C MET A 109 -5.58 -9.61 -12.33
N ASP A 110 -6.36 -8.55 -12.26
CA ASP A 110 -6.53 -7.61 -13.38
C ASP A 110 -5.47 -6.50 -13.36
N LEU A 111 -4.95 -6.22 -12.18
CA LEU A 111 -3.88 -5.24 -11.94
C LEU A 111 -2.94 -5.75 -10.85
N VAL A 112 -1.64 -5.74 -11.15
CA VAL A 112 -0.60 -5.92 -10.14
C VAL A 112 0.26 -4.65 -10.11
N LYS A 113 0.28 -3.97 -8.95
CA LYS A 113 1.15 -2.82 -8.71
C LYS A 113 2.24 -3.20 -7.72
N VAL A 114 3.49 -3.05 -8.15
CA VAL A 114 4.67 -3.45 -7.39
C VAL A 114 5.48 -2.22 -7.00
N SER A 115 5.94 -2.17 -5.74
CA SER A 115 6.90 -1.17 -5.29
C SER A 115 8.32 -1.54 -5.70
N LEU A 116 9.03 -0.62 -6.35
CA LEU A 116 10.43 -0.75 -6.76
C LEU A 116 11.18 0.53 -6.39
N ASP A 117 11.55 0.66 -5.12
CA ASP A 117 12.11 1.91 -4.57
C ASP A 117 13.63 2.02 -4.78
N ALA A 118 14.31 0.89 -4.90
CA ALA A 118 15.75 0.80 -5.09
C ALA A 118 16.12 -0.44 -5.91
N VAL A 119 17.19 -0.31 -6.68
CA VAL A 119 17.78 -1.39 -7.49
C VAL A 119 19.27 -1.58 -7.20
N CYS A 120 19.85 -0.76 -6.30
CA CYS A 120 21.16 -0.96 -5.71
C CYS A 120 20.99 -1.53 -4.30
N GLU A 121 21.76 -2.58 -3.97
CA GLU A 121 21.63 -3.32 -2.70
C GLU A 121 21.75 -2.41 -1.46
N ASN A 122 22.66 -1.43 -1.49
CA ASN A 122 22.85 -0.51 -0.38
C ASN A 122 21.59 0.34 -0.11
N ASN A 123 20.99 0.90 -1.16
CA ASN A 123 19.77 1.70 -1.04
C ASN A 123 18.55 0.84 -0.66
N PHE A 124 18.43 -0.37 -1.22
CA PHE A 124 17.41 -1.32 -0.84
C PHE A 124 17.46 -1.64 0.66
N ARG A 125 18.65 -1.95 1.20
CA ARG A 125 18.81 -2.22 2.64
C ARG A 125 18.53 -1.00 3.50
N ARG A 126 18.89 0.19 3.05
CA ARG A 126 18.69 1.44 3.81
C ARG A 126 17.25 1.93 3.79
N ILE A 127 16.55 1.79 2.66
CA ILE A 127 15.18 2.28 2.47
C ILE A 127 14.15 1.23 2.87
N ASN A 128 14.29 0.01 2.35
CA ASN A 128 13.27 -1.03 2.49
C ASN A 128 13.52 -1.99 3.66
N ARG A 129 14.75 -2.06 4.19
CA ARG A 129 15.13 -2.89 5.35
C ARG A 129 14.57 -4.31 5.25
N PRO A 130 14.99 -5.09 4.23
CA PRO A 130 14.42 -6.39 3.94
C PRO A 130 14.71 -7.42 5.03
N HIS A 131 13.87 -8.45 5.10
CA HIS A 131 14.21 -9.68 5.83
C HIS A 131 15.53 -10.25 5.32
N ARG A 132 16.35 -10.79 6.21
CA ARG A 132 17.74 -11.25 5.91
C ARG A 132 17.85 -12.29 4.77
N GLU A 133 16.79 -13.04 4.54
CA GLU A 133 16.72 -14.06 3.49
C GLU A 133 16.41 -13.49 2.10
N LEU A 134 16.11 -12.19 1.99
CA LEU A 134 15.79 -11.54 0.73
C LEU A 134 17.04 -10.93 0.11
N GLY A 135 17.32 -11.28 -1.14
CA GLY A 135 18.32 -10.66 -2.00
C GLY A 135 17.66 -9.86 -3.12
N LEU A 136 18.16 -8.65 -3.35
CA LEU A 136 17.59 -7.75 -4.35
C LEU A 136 17.63 -8.34 -5.77
N SER A 137 18.72 -9.03 -6.15
CA SER A 137 18.84 -9.69 -7.45
C SER A 137 17.72 -10.71 -7.69
N HIS A 138 17.45 -11.59 -6.72
CA HIS A 138 16.38 -12.59 -6.82
C HIS A 138 14.99 -11.92 -6.92
N ILE A 139 14.78 -10.80 -6.23
CA ILE A 139 13.52 -10.03 -6.34
C ILE A 139 13.35 -9.49 -7.75
N ILE A 140 14.39 -8.85 -8.32
CA ILE A 140 14.34 -8.31 -9.68
C ILE A 140 14.14 -9.40 -10.73
N GLU A 141 14.86 -10.51 -10.62
CA GLU A 141 14.69 -11.69 -11.49
C GLU A 141 13.28 -12.26 -11.40
N GLY A 142 12.73 -12.34 -10.18
CA GLY A 142 11.36 -12.77 -9.95
C GLY A 142 10.32 -11.83 -10.59
N LEU A 143 10.53 -10.52 -10.51
CA LEU A 143 9.68 -9.52 -11.18
C LEU A 143 9.72 -9.67 -12.71
N ILE A 144 10.90 -9.87 -13.30
CA ILE A 144 11.07 -10.09 -14.74
C ILE A 144 10.37 -11.37 -15.17
N THR A 145 10.59 -12.47 -14.43
CA THR A 145 9.95 -13.76 -14.69
C THR A 145 8.42 -13.66 -14.62
N PHE A 146 7.90 -12.98 -13.60
CA PHE A 146 6.46 -12.74 -13.46
C PHE A 146 5.92 -11.89 -14.61
N ARG A 147 6.58 -10.79 -14.97
CA ARG A 147 6.13 -9.92 -16.08
C ARG A 147 6.00 -10.68 -17.39
N ASN A 148 6.91 -11.61 -17.67
CA ASN A 148 6.86 -12.45 -18.89
C ASN A 148 5.65 -13.38 -18.93
N LYS A 149 5.08 -13.74 -17.78
CA LYS A 149 3.87 -14.57 -17.66
C LYS A 149 2.58 -13.73 -17.57
N PHE A 150 2.68 -12.47 -17.11
CA PHE A 150 1.53 -11.64 -16.76
C PHE A 150 1.22 -10.62 -17.85
N ALA A 151 0.17 -10.88 -18.63
CA ALA A 151 -0.21 -10.06 -19.78
C ALA A 151 -1.22 -8.94 -19.45
N LYS A 152 -1.71 -8.87 -18.18
CA LYS A 152 -2.65 -7.84 -17.74
C LYS A 152 -1.92 -6.60 -17.20
N GLN A 153 -2.62 -5.70 -16.52
CA GLN A 153 -2.04 -4.42 -16.08
C GLN A 153 -0.95 -4.60 -15.03
N PHE A 154 0.26 -4.23 -15.35
CA PHE A 154 1.43 -4.28 -14.48
C PHE A 154 1.98 -2.88 -14.25
N TRP A 155 1.89 -2.38 -13.02
CA TRP A 155 2.34 -1.03 -12.67
C TRP A 155 3.53 -1.10 -11.72
N ILE A 156 4.46 -0.15 -11.86
CA ILE A 156 5.56 0.06 -10.94
C ILE A 156 5.31 1.35 -10.15
N GLU A 157 5.42 1.27 -8.83
CA GLU A 157 5.48 2.44 -7.96
C GLU A 157 6.89 2.63 -7.46
N VAL A 158 7.44 3.84 -7.61
CA VAL A 158 8.73 4.24 -7.06
C VAL A 158 8.46 5.26 -5.95
N PHE A 159 8.79 4.91 -4.71
CA PHE A 159 8.71 5.84 -3.59
C PHE A 159 10.03 6.58 -3.42
N LEU A 160 10.02 7.90 -3.57
CA LEU A 160 11.23 8.71 -3.46
C LEU A 160 11.52 9.10 -2.01
N VAL A 161 12.72 8.75 -1.57
CA VAL A 161 13.33 9.14 -0.30
C VAL A 161 14.53 10.03 -0.60
N PRO A 162 14.38 11.37 -0.49
CA PRO A 162 15.45 12.33 -0.84
C PRO A 162 16.78 12.03 -0.15
N GLY A 163 17.86 12.08 -0.93
CA GLY A 163 19.23 11.78 -0.50
C GLY A 163 19.57 10.29 -0.45
N TYR A 164 18.65 9.40 -0.87
CA TYR A 164 18.88 7.96 -0.91
C TYR A 164 18.68 7.37 -2.32
N ASN A 165 17.49 7.52 -2.91
CA ASN A 165 17.17 6.95 -4.22
C ASN A 165 16.82 7.99 -5.29
N ASP A 166 17.06 9.28 -5.01
CA ASP A 166 16.84 10.37 -5.94
C ASP A 166 18.13 10.84 -6.64
N GLY A 167 19.28 10.20 -6.40
CA GLY A 167 20.54 10.46 -7.07
C GLY A 167 20.59 9.88 -8.49
N GLU A 168 21.40 10.49 -9.38
CA GLU A 168 21.49 10.11 -10.80
C GLU A 168 21.87 8.64 -11.02
N SER A 169 22.80 8.13 -10.23
CA SER A 169 23.25 6.73 -10.32
C SER A 169 22.12 5.75 -10.07
N GLU A 170 21.36 5.92 -8.98
CA GLU A 170 20.24 5.04 -8.64
C GLU A 170 19.10 5.17 -9.66
N LEU A 171 18.76 6.41 -10.04
CA LEU A 171 17.71 6.66 -11.05
C LEU A 171 18.05 6.04 -12.40
N LYS A 172 19.31 6.03 -12.80
CA LYS A 172 19.76 5.37 -14.03
C LYS A 172 19.55 3.87 -13.97
N GLU A 173 19.86 3.24 -12.85
CA GLU A 173 19.66 1.79 -12.67
C GLU A 173 18.15 1.45 -12.53
N ILE A 174 17.38 2.24 -11.79
CA ILE A 174 15.90 2.10 -11.73
C ILE A 174 15.32 2.16 -13.16
N LYS A 175 15.75 3.12 -13.97
CA LYS A 175 15.29 3.25 -15.36
C LYS A 175 15.62 2.02 -16.21
N LYS A 176 16.79 1.41 -16.03
CA LYS A 176 17.15 0.17 -16.74
C LYS A 176 16.20 -0.98 -16.37
N VAL A 177 15.93 -1.16 -15.08
CA VAL A 177 15.02 -2.23 -14.61
C VAL A 177 13.58 -1.95 -15.10
N ILE A 178 13.11 -0.71 -15.05
CA ILE A 178 11.80 -0.33 -15.62
C ILE A 178 11.73 -0.65 -17.12
N ASN A 179 12.81 -0.41 -17.89
CA ASN A 179 12.86 -0.76 -19.32
C ASN A 179 12.68 -2.26 -19.56
N ILE A 180 13.36 -3.08 -18.75
CA ILE A 180 13.26 -4.55 -18.85
C ILE A 180 11.85 -5.02 -18.49
N LEU A 181 11.28 -4.47 -17.42
CA LEU A 181 9.93 -4.83 -16.95
C LEU A 181 8.83 -4.33 -17.87
N ALA A 182 9.07 -3.26 -18.66
CA ALA A 182 8.09 -2.64 -19.54
C ALA A 182 6.68 -2.53 -18.92
N PRO A 183 6.54 -1.82 -17.78
CA PRO A 183 5.26 -1.70 -17.10
C PRO A 183 4.28 -0.86 -17.90
N ASP A 184 2.97 -1.11 -17.71
CA ASP A 184 1.92 -0.30 -18.34
C ASP A 184 1.86 1.12 -17.76
N ARG A 185 2.28 1.29 -16.49
CA ARG A 185 2.41 2.60 -15.82
C ARG A 185 3.56 2.61 -14.83
N VAL A 186 4.19 3.77 -14.70
CA VAL A 186 5.12 4.09 -13.61
C VAL A 186 4.51 5.20 -12.78
N GLN A 187 4.45 5.00 -11.46
CA GLN A 187 3.96 5.99 -10.52
C GLN A 187 5.08 6.44 -9.60
N LEU A 188 5.23 7.75 -9.42
CA LEU A 188 6.11 8.32 -8.40
C LEU A 188 5.31 8.71 -7.17
N ASN A 189 5.80 8.26 -6.03
CA ASN A 189 5.26 8.62 -4.74
C ASN A 189 6.34 9.23 -3.85
N THR A 190 5.94 10.01 -2.86
CA THR A 190 6.81 10.54 -1.82
C THR A 190 6.04 10.69 -0.53
N LEU A 191 6.74 10.97 0.57
CA LEU A 191 6.13 11.07 1.88
C LEU A 191 5.05 12.17 1.91
N ASP A 192 3.80 11.75 2.06
CA ASP A 192 2.65 12.64 2.25
C ASP A 192 2.13 12.62 3.70
N ARG A 193 2.28 11.46 4.35
CA ARG A 193 1.86 11.21 5.73
C ARG A 193 3.07 10.89 6.60
N PRO A 194 2.96 10.99 7.93
CA PRO A 194 4.02 10.53 8.82
C PRO A 194 4.40 9.07 8.54
N GLY A 195 5.65 8.85 8.14
CA GLY A 195 6.23 7.52 7.97
C GLY A 195 6.86 7.00 9.26
N THR A 196 7.45 5.81 9.18
CA THR A 196 8.12 5.13 10.30
C THR A 196 9.26 5.96 10.87
N GLU A 197 10.10 6.51 10.00
CA GLU A 197 11.30 7.23 10.41
C GLU A 197 11.08 8.75 10.36
N PRO A 198 11.41 9.48 11.44
CA PRO A 198 11.17 10.93 11.50
C PRO A 198 12.08 11.75 10.58
N TRP A 199 13.22 11.19 10.16
CA TRP A 199 14.18 11.85 9.25
C TRP A 199 13.73 11.82 7.78
N VAL A 200 12.83 10.91 7.41
CA VAL A 200 12.31 10.86 6.03
C VAL A 200 11.48 12.12 5.77
N LYS A 201 11.83 12.80 4.69
CA LYS A 201 11.18 14.04 4.24
C LYS A 201 10.49 13.82 2.89
N PRO A 202 9.43 14.57 2.58
CA PRO A 202 8.85 14.57 1.24
C PRO A 202 9.84 15.13 0.22
N ALA A 203 9.84 14.58 -0.99
CA ALA A 203 10.57 15.14 -2.11
C ALA A 203 9.95 16.47 -2.56
N GLY A 204 10.79 17.43 -2.93
CA GLY A 204 10.33 18.71 -3.45
C GLY A 204 9.61 18.56 -4.80
N LYS A 205 8.61 19.40 -5.06
CA LYS A 205 7.78 19.35 -6.27
C LYS A 205 8.60 19.37 -7.56
N LYS A 206 9.61 20.26 -7.64
CA LYS A 206 10.50 20.36 -8.80
C LYS A 206 11.22 19.03 -9.03
N ARG A 207 11.83 18.47 -7.98
CA ARG A 207 12.56 17.20 -8.06
C ARG A 207 11.67 16.05 -8.50
N LEU A 208 10.42 15.97 -7.97
CA LEU A 208 9.43 14.99 -8.40
C LEU A 208 9.10 15.12 -9.89
N THR A 209 8.92 16.36 -10.38
CA THR A 209 8.63 16.62 -11.80
C THR A 209 9.80 16.23 -12.69
N ASP A 210 11.03 16.59 -12.30
CA ASP A 210 12.25 16.27 -13.06
C ASP A 210 12.45 14.74 -13.15
N ILE A 211 12.27 14.03 -12.03
CA ILE A 211 12.38 12.56 -12.00
C ILE A 211 11.24 11.90 -12.78
N ALA A 212 10.01 12.42 -12.70
CA ALA A 212 8.88 11.91 -13.46
C ALA A 212 9.15 11.97 -14.97
N ALA A 213 9.66 13.11 -15.46
CA ALA A 213 10.06 13.26 -16.86
C ALA A 213 11.19 12.30 -17.25
N TYR A 214 12.17 12.09 -16.35
CA TYR A 214 13.28 11.17 -16.58
C TYR A 214 12.82 9.69 -16.64
N LEU A 215 11.86 9.28 -15.80
CA LEU A 215 11.29 7.93 -15.74
C LEU A 215 10.01 7.81 -16.61
N TYR A 216 10.14 8.03 -17.91
CA TYR A 216 9.05 7.80 -18.89
C TYR A 216 7.75 8.57 -18.64
N ASN A 217 7.84 9.83 -18.24
CA ASN A 217 6.67 10.63 -17.84
C ASN A 217 5.84 9.94 -16.75
N ALA A 218 6.51 9.41 -15.75
CA ALA A 218 5.87 8.74 -14.63
C ALA A 218 4.80 9.64 -14.00
N GLU A 219 3.68 9.03 -13.62
CA GLU A 219 2.58 9.73 -12.97
C GLU A 219 2.96 10.07 -11.51
N ILE A 220 2.94 11.35 -11.13
CA ILE A 220 3.09 11.74 -9.73
C ILE A 220 1.76 11.45 -9.03
N THR A 221 1.80 10.58 -8.01
CA THR A 221 0.59 10.20 -7.25
C THR A 221 -0.02 11.44 -6.59
N LYS A 222 -1.27 11.74 -6.94
CA LYS A 222 -2.07 12.80 -6.32
C LYS A 222 -3.14 12.16 -5.45
N HIS A 223 -3.38 12.71 -4.25
CA HIS A 223 -4.55 12.30 -3.48
C HIS A 223 -5.83 12.70 -4.22
N LEU A 224 -6.61 11.70 -4.61
CA LEU A 224 -7.91 11.91 -5.23
C LEU A 224 -8.86 12.58 -4.23
N LYS A 225 -9.56 13.61 -4.69
CA LYS A 225 -10.71 14.16 -3.99
C LYS A 225 -11.86 13.18 -4.19
N SER A 226 -12.35 12.56 -3.12
CA SER A 226 -13.58 11.74 -3.18
C SER A 226 -14.77 12.55 -2.71
N ASP A 227 -15.93 12.29 -3.31
CA ASP A 227 -17.20 12.92 -2.98
C ASP A 227 -17.71 12.48 -1.60
N GLN A 228 -18.51 13.33 -0.96
CA GLN A 228 -19.03 13.14 0.40
C GLN A 228 -20.27 12.24 0.37
N ASN A 229 -20.28 11.20 1.19
CA ASN A 229 -21.50 10.53 1.61
C ASN A 229 -21.73 10.83 3.10
N ASN A 230 -22.94 11.24 3.47
CA ASN A 230 -23.32 11.49 4.85
C ASN A 230 -23.55 10.19 5.59
N CYS A 231 -22.89 10.01 6.75
CA CYS A 231 -23.09 8.90 7.67
C CYS A 231 -23.55 9.40 9.04
N ASP A 232 -24.32 8.58 9.71
CA ASP A 232 -24.86 8.82 11.04
C ASP A 232 -23.79 8.61 12.14
N PHE A 233 -23.82 9.43 13.21
CA PHE A 233 -22.82 9.45 14.29
C PHE A 233 -23.24 8.55 15.47
N GLY A 234 -23.36 7.22 15.25
CA GLY A 234 -23.60 6.26 16.33
C GLY A 234 -22.30 5.83 17.05
N ASP A 235 -22.44 4.99 18.10
CA ASP A 235 -21.30 4.45 18.87
C ASP A 235 -20.26 3.73 18.00
N ASP A 236 -20.65 3.22 16.85
CA ASP A 236 -19.79 2.64 15.82
C ASP A 236 -18.83 3.66 15.19
N PHE A 237 -19.20 4.94 15.10
CA PHE A 237 -18.37 5.98 14.48
C PHE A 237 -17.04 6.16 15.19
N TYR A 238 -17.04 6.19 16.53
CA TYR A 238 -15.82 6.32 17.34
C TYR A 238 -14.86 5.16 17.09
N GLN A 239 -15.36 3.93 17.05
CA GLN A 239 -14.55 2.74 16.77
C GLN A 239 -14.02 2.74 15.35
N ARG A 240 -14.81 3.13 14.37
CA ARG A 240 -14.40 3.27 12.96
C ARG A 240 -13.32 4.33 12.79
N LEU A 241 -13.48 5.50 13.42
CA LEU A 241 -12.47 6.57 13.41
C LEU A 241 -11.15 6.08 14.03
N LEU A 242 -11.21 5.47 15.20
CA LEU A 242 -10.04 4.94 15.89
C LEU A 242 -9.35 3.83 15.08
N SER A 243 -10.10 2.91 14.48
CA SER A 243 -9.57 1.85 13.62
C SER A 243 -8.89 2.40 12.37
N THR A 244 -9.47 3.46 11.77
CA THR A 244 -8.90 4.15 10.62
C THR A 244 -7.54 4.76 10.96
N ILE A 245 -7.46 5.49 12.09
CA ILE A 245 -6.22 6.12 12.56
C ILE A 245 -5.16 5.09 12.95
N LYS A 246 -5.56 3.97 13.54
CA LYS A 246 -4.65 2.87 13.89
C LYS A 246 -4.02 2.22 12.68
N ARG A 247 -4.72 2.17 11.55
CA ARG A 247 -4.19 1.59 10.29
C ARG A 247 -3.18 2.51 9.62
N ARG A 248 -3.47 3.83 9.56
CA ARG A 248 -2.59 4.83 8.95
C ARG A 248 -2.90 6.23 9.48
N PRO A 249 -1.89 7.12 9.57
CA PRO A 249 -2.13 8.52 9.90
C PRO A 249 -3.11 9.18 8.93
N CYS A 250 -4.04 9.98 9.42
CA CYS A 250 -4.98 10.73 8.59
C CYS A 250 -5.21 12.13 9.13
N THR A 251 -5.54 13.08 8.24
CA THR A 251 -6.04 14.40 8.63
C THR A 251 -7.52 14.32 9.01
N ALA A 252 -8.04 15.34 9.68
CA ALA A 252 -9.48 15.43 9.95
C ALA A 252 -10.31 15.37 8.66
N THR A 253 -9.82 16.01 7.59
CA THR A 253 -10.46 15.98 6.27
C THR A 253 -10.41 14.59 5.63
N ASP A 254 -9.29 13.87 5.78
CA ASP A 254 -9.21 12.47 5.29
C ASP A 254 -10.20 11.57 6.01
N ALA A 255 -10.26 11.69 7.35
CA ALA A 255 -11.19 10.90 8.17
C ALA A 255 -12.65 11.25 7.87
N SER A 256 -12.96 12.53 7.71
CA SER A 256 -14.29 13.02 7.29
C SER A 256 -14.74 12.35 5.98
N ARG A 257 -13.89 12.36 4.96
CA ARG A 257 -14.20 11.73 3.67
C ARG A 257 -14.35 10.21 3.74
N LEU A 258 -13.44 9.54 4.47
CA LEU A 258 -13.47 8.08 4.59
C LEU A 258 -14.69 7.55 5.35
N LEU A 259 -15.16 8.33 6.33
CA LEU A 259 -16.25 7.94 7.21
C LEU A 259 -17.58 8.57 6.81
N GLY A 260 -17.59 9.44 5.80
CA GLY A 260 -18.80 10.15 5.35
C GLY A 260 -19.35 11.11 6.41
N ALA A 261 -18.51 11.76 7.21
CA ALA A 261 -18.90 12.51 8.38
C ALA A 261 -18.49 13.99 8.29
N ASP A 262 -19.21 14.89 8.97
CA ASP A 262 -18.84 16.30 9.03
C ASP A 262 -17.45 16.49 9.67
N VAL A 263 -16.63 17.34 9.07
CA VAL A 263 -15.24 17.56 9.50
C VAL A 263 -15.14 18.18 10.89
N LYS A 264 -16.13 18.98 11.32
CA LYS A 264 -16.13 19.60 12.66
C LYS A 264 -16.38 18.52 13.72
N GLU A 265 -17.33 17.61 13.45
CA GLU A 265 -17.62 16.47 14.31
C GLU A 265 -16.43 15.51 14.39
N VAL A 266 -15.80 15.19 13.26
CA VAL A 266 -14.56 14.40 13.25
C VAL A 266 -13.49 15.07 14.13
N ARG A 267 -13.30 16.38 14.04
CA ARG A 267 -12.34 17.10 14.89
C ARG A 267 -12.68 16.97 16.37
N ARG A 268 -13.96 17.10 16.75
CA ARG A 268 -14.40 16.91 18.15
C ARG A 268 -14.00 15.55 18.68
N HIS A 269 -14.26 14.48 17.91
CA HIS A 269 -13.87 13.11 18.28
C HIS A 269 -12.36 12.90 18.31
N LEU A 270 -11.61 13.51 17.39
CA LEU A 270 -10.15 13.47 17.39
C LEU A 270 -9.57 14.14 18.65
N TYR A 271 -10.11 15.26 19.09
CA TYR A 271 -9.69 15.90 20.34
C TYR A 271 -9.98 15.01 21.56
N ALA A 272 -11.16 14.41 21.64
CA ALA A 272 -11.50 13.48 22.72
C ALA A 272 -10.57 12.23 22.74
N LEU A 273 -10.18 11.71 21.55
CA LEU A 273 -9.19 10.63 21.45
C LEU A 273 -7.79 11.05 21.91
N MET A 274 -7.41 12.29 21.65
CA MET A 274 -6.13 12.85 22.12
C MET A 274 -6.13 13.05 23.63
N GLU A 275 -7.18 13.57 24.23
CA GLU A 275 -7.33 13.72 25.68
C GLU A 275 -7.25 12.38 26.39
N LYS A 276 -7.86 11.33 25.84
CA LYS A 276 -7.75 9.95 26.32
C LYS A 276 -6.37 9.32 26.09
N GLY A 277 -5.43 10.04 25.44
CA GLY A 277 -4.10 9.53 25.13
C GLY A 277 -4.06 8.40 24.10
N ALA A 278 -5.18 8.14 23.39
CA ALA A 278 -5.28 7.05 22.41
C ALA A 278 -4.55 7.36 21.11
N ILE A 279 -4.46 8.65 20.73
CA ILE A 279 -3.80 9.12 19.53
C ILE A 279 -2.89 10.32 19.83
N THR A 280 -2.01 10.61 18.88
CA THR A 280 -1.16 11.81 18.87
C THR A 280 -1.30 12.54 17.54
N LYS A 281 -0.72 13.74 17.42
CA LYS A 281 -0.75 14.53 16.18
C LYS A 281 0.64 14.91 15.71
N LYS A 282 0.82 15.03 14.38
CA LYS A 282 2.05 15.53 13.74
C LYS A 282 1.65 16.50 12.62
N LYS A 283 2.31 17.66 12.57
CA LYS A 283 2.12 18.65 11.49
C LYS A 283 3.00 18.26 10.30
N MET A 284 2.41 18.21 9.11
CA MET A 284 3.06 17.93 7.83
C MET A 284 2.65 19.02 6.82
N PRO A 285 3.31 19.13 5.64
CA PRO A 285 2.96 20.16 4.64
C PRO A 285 1.49 20.15 4.22
N ARG A 286 0.86 18.99 4.13
CA ARG A 286 -0.55 18.82 3.75
C ARG A 286 -1.54 19.14 4.90
N GLY A 287 -1.09 19.16 6.14
CA GLY A 287 -1.95 19.43 7.30
C GLY A 287 -1.53 18.71 8.58
N THR A 288 -2.42 18.74 9.58
CA THR A 288 -2.23 18.03 10.84
C THR A 288 -2.73 16.59 10.70
N PHE A 289 -1.83 15.64 10.84
CA PHE A 289 -2.14 14.22 10.86
C PHE A 289 -2.34 13.72 12.28
N TYR A 290 -3.33 12.88 12.45
CA TYR A 290 -3.61 12.13 13.69
C TYR A 290 -3.17 10.69 13.49
N MET A 291 -2.50 10.12 14.48
CA MET A 291 -1.89 8.80 14.41
C MET A 291 -1.94 8.11 15.77
N LYS A 292 -1.83 6.78 15.77
CA LYS A 292 -1.74 6.00 17.00
C LYS A 292 -0.56 6.52 17.84
N ARG A 293 -0.76 6.62 19.14
CA ARG A 293 0.34 6.84 20.10
C ARG A 293 1.15 5.52 20.19
N ASN A 294 2.45 5.62 19.93
CA ASN A 294 3.39 4.48 20.09
C ASN A 294 3.63 4.18 21.55
#